data_aed109ba5f692dd7fc4e8b6f4f9dc74b
#
_entry.id   aed109ba5f692dd7fc4e8b6f4f9dc74b
#
_cell.length_a   1.000
_cell.length_b   1.000
_cell.length_c   1.000
_cell.angle_alpha   90.00
_cell.angle_beta   90.00
_cell.angle_gamma   90.00
#
_symmetry.space_group_name_H-M   'P 1'
#
loop_
_entity.id
_entity.type
_entity.pdbx_description
1 polymer ?
#
loop_
_entity_poly.entity_id
_entity_poly.type
_entity_poly.pdbx_seq_one_letter_code
_entity_poly.pdbx_strand_id
1 'polypeptide(L)'
;MSTPRPLPERDLAEIATLAEDDLRELEGTRIFITGGTGFVGTWLLEALSWYDVRTSRGPKVDVLTRDPEGFRRRSPHLVDGEMVRFVAGDVRSRLEVFVQPDFIIHAATPASAKLNHESPELMLDTIVEGMYSVLEMAAEADRPRILFTSSGAVYGRQPSAVYGLPEDHEPESEALVGLGAYHEGKRIAEQLCVEATAAGDAEVVTGRLFAFVGPHLPLDTHFAVGNFIRDALAGGPVVVGGDGTPFRSYQYAADLVVWLLALLVRGEPGRAYNVGSDDAIDIASLAKMVAAEVGDVSVEIRGTPDPSCPAERYVPDCSRARTELGLANAVALDEAIRRTAAWHRDQRR
;
A
#
# COMPACT_ATOMS: atom_id res chain seq x y z
N MET A 1 -19.78 -2.07 17.93
CA MET A 1 -18.97 -1.95 16.72
C MET A 1 -19.17 -3.23 15.94
N SER A 2 -19.66 -3.15 14.68
CA SER A 2 -19.82 -4.34 13.83
C SER A 2 -18.45 -4.95 13.55
N THR A 3 -18.35 -6.28 13.55
CA THR A 3 -17.13 -6.98 13.15
C THR A 3 -16.87 -6.68 11.69
N PRO A 4 -15.67 -6.23 11.29
CA PRO A 4 -15.34 -5.99 9.89
C PRO A 4 -15.58 -7.27 9.07
N ARG A 5 -16.18 -7.11 7.90
CA ARG A 5 -16.43 -8.23 7.00
C ARG A 5 -15.17 -8.57 6.22
N PRO A 6 -15.01 -9.84 5.82
CA PRO A 6 -14.00 -10.23 4.86
C PRO A 6 -14.10 -9.42 3.55
N LEU A 7 -13.04 -9.44 2.75
CA LEU A 7 -13.06 -8.91 1.40
C LEU A 7 -14.12 -9.65 0.55
N PRO A 8 -14.68 -8.96 -0.47
CA PRO A 8 -15.59 -9.62 -1.39
C PRO A 8 -14.94 -10.81 -2.10
N GLU A 9 -15.65 -11.93 -2.19
CA GLU A 9 -15.14 -13.16 -2.84
C GLU A 9 -14.72 -12.90 -4.29
N ARG A 10 -15.39 -11.99 -4.99
CA ARG A 10 -15.04 -11.56 -6.33
C ARG A 10 -13.61 -11.03 -6.40
N ASP A 11 -13.24 -10.14 -5.47
CA ASP A 11 -11.91 -9.51 -5.46
C ASP A 11 -10.83 -10.55 -5.18
N LEU A 12 -11.08 -11.47 -4.25
CA LEU A 12 -10.16 -12.56 -3.91
C LEU A 12 -9.97 -13.56 -5.06
N ALA A 13 -11.06 -13.87 -5.80
CA ALA A 13 -11.00 -14.71 -6.98
C ALA A 13 -10.26 -14.04 -8.15
N GLU A 14 -10.46 -12.73 -8.35
CA GLU A 14 -9.72 -11.94 -9.34
C GLU A 14 -8.21 -11.93 -9.02
N ILE A 15 -7.83 -11.68 -7.75
CA ILE A 15 -6.43 -11.76 -7.32
C ILE A 15 -5.84 -13.15 -7.60
N ALA A 16 -6.54 -14.22 -7.20
CA ALA A 16 -6.04 -15.59 -7.38
C ALA A 16 -5.88 -15.96 -8.87
N THR A 17 -6.71 -15.39 -9.75
CA THR A 17 -6.61 -15.62 -11.20
C THR A 17 -5.44 -14.85 -11.80
N LEU A 18 -5.29 -13.56 -11.42
CA LEU A 18 -4.27 -12.68 -12.01
C LEU A 18 -2.86 -12.96 -11.46
N ALA A 19 -2.76 -13.46 -10.23
CA ALA A 19 -1.50 -13.80 -9.58
C ALA A 19 -1.29 -15.32 -9.47
N GLU A 20 -1.92 -16.14 -10.32
CA GLU A 20 -1.92 -17.61 -10.19
C GLU A 20 -0.50 -18.19 -10.14
N ASP A 21 0.37 -17.78 -11.04
CA ASP A 21 1.74 -18.28 -11.11
C ASP A 21 2.56 -17.80 -9.89
N ASP A 22 2.43 -16.54 -9.49
CA ASP A 22 3.11 -16.00 -8.31
C ASP A 22 2.63 -16.69 -7.02
N LEU A 23 1.35 -16.99 -6.88
CA LEU A 23 0.80 -17.75 -5.75
C LEU A 23 1.30 -19.19 -5.70
N ARG A 24 1.50 -19.83 -6.86
CA ARG A 24 2.08 -21.20 -6.94
C ARG A 24 3.53 -21.21 -6.44
N GLU A 25 4.34 -20.21 -6.76
CA GLU A 25 5.72 -20.10 -6.27
C GLU A 25 5.76 -19.92 -4.73
N LEU A 26 4.70 -19.40 -4.14
CA LEU A 26 4.59 -19.24 -2.69
C LEU A 26 4.02 -20.48 -1.98
N GLU A 27 3.59 -21.53 -2.69
CA GLU A 27 3.03 -22.75 -2.09
C GLU A 27 4.03 -23.44 -1.14
N GLY A 28 3.58 -23.72 0.07
CA GLY A 28 4.38 -24.42 1.09
C GLY A 28 5.53 -23.62 1.67
N THR A 29 5.74 -22.37 1.25
CA THR A 29 6.78 -21.48 1.75
C THR A 29 6.37 -20.81 3.07
N ARG A 30 7.30 -20.08 3.67
CA ARG A 30 7.05 -19.27 4.85
C ARG A 30 7.30 -17.80 4.56
N ILE A 31 6.31 -16.98 4.85
CA ILE A 31 6.36 -15.52 4.66
C ILE A 31 6.35 -14.84 6.03
N PHE A 32 7.31 -13.95 6.28
CA PHE A 32 7.28 -13.05 7.43
C PHE A 32 6.78 -11.67 6.99
N ILE A 33 5.73 -11.15 7.65
CA ILE A 33 5.13 -9.87 7.30
C ILE A 33 5.22 -8.90 8.48
N THR A 34 5.87 -7.77 8.29
CA THR A 34 5.74 -6.63 9.20
C THR A 34 4.66 -5.69 8.68
N GLY A 35 3.86 -5.11 9.58
CA GLY A 35 2.74 -4.25 9.14
C GLY A 35 1.55 -5.00 8.54
N GLY A 36 1.48 -6.33 8.71
CA GLY A 36 0.41 -7.17 8.17
C GLY A 36 -1.00 -6.85 8.69
N THR A 37 -1.11 -6.06 9.76
CA THR A 37 -2.39 -5.61 10.34
C THR A 37 -2.88 -4.25 9.82
N GLY A 38 -2.14 -3.63 8.90
CA GLY A 38 -2.51 -2.41 8.19
C GLY A 38 -3.37 -2.67 6.94
N PHE A 39 -3.68 -1.62 6.17
CA PHE A 39 -4.49 -1.72 4.95
C PHE A 39 -3.90 -2.73 3.94
N VAL A 40 -2.66 -2.53 3.51
CA VAL A 40 -1.96 -3.41 2.55
C VAL A 40 -1.84 -4.83 3.10
N GLY A 41 -1.42 -4.95 4.37
CA GLY A 41 -1.24 -6.25 5.00
C GLY A 41 -2.53 -7.06 5.13
N THR A 42 -3.65 -6.40 5.45
CA THR A 42 -4.96 -7.07 5.54
C THR A 42 -5.36 -7.64 4.18
N TRP A 43 -5.19 -6.88 3.09
CA TRP A 43 -5.48 -7.35 1.74
C TRP A 43 -4.61 -8.57 1.35
N LEU A 44 -3.31 -8.52 1.65
CA LEU A 44 -2.41 -9.66 1.42
C LEU A 44 -2.84 -10.90 2.23
N LEU A 45 -3.14 -10.72 3.51
CA LEU A 45 -3.56 -11.83 4.37
C LEU A 45 -4.87 -12.46 3.91
N GLU A 46 -5.85 -11.66 3.51
CA GLU A 46 -7.13 -12.15 2.97
C GLU A 46 -6.93 -12.95 1.68
N ALA A 47 -6.10 -12.44 0.75
CA ALA A 47 -5.81 -13.12 -0.50
C ALA A 47 -5.08 -14.47 -0.28
N LEU A 48 -4.02 -14.47 0.55
CA LEU A 48 -3.27 -15.68 0.86
C LEU A 48 -4.12 -16.70 1.62
N SER A 49 -4.95 -16.26 2.59
CA SER A 49 -5.87 -17.14 3.32
C SER A 49 -6.94 -17.74 2.41
N TRP A 50 -7.49 -16.94 1.49
CA TRP A 50 -8.48 -17.42 0.53
C TRP A 50 -7.89 -18.47 -0.42
N TYR A 51 -6.64 -18.28 -0.85
CA TYR A 51 -5.90 -19.24 -1.65
C TYR A 51 -5.64 -20.56 -0.89
N ASP A 52 -5.16 -20.47 0.38
CA ASP A 52 -4.90 -21.63 1.21
C ASP A 52 -6.16 -22.46 1.49
N VAL A 53 -7.28 -21.82 1.82
CA VAL A 53 -8.57 -22.49 2.05
C VAL A 53 -9.01 -23.32 0.85
N ARG A 54 -8.70 -22.90 -0.37
CA ARG A 54 -9.12 -23.57 -1.62
C ARG A 54 -8.16 -24.63 -2.10
N THR A 55 -6.88 -24.44 -1.87
CA THR A 55 -5.83 -25.31 -2.39
C THR A 55 -5.22 -26.22 -1.34
N SER A 56 -5.30 -25.84 -0.07
CA SER A 56 -4.58 -26.45 1.06
C SER A 56 -3.07 -26.47 0.87
N ARG A 57 -2.53 -25.50 0.08
CA ARG A 57 -1.12 -25.40 -0.29
C ARG A 57 -0.52 -24.02 -0.07
N GLY A 58 -1.30 -23.09 0.48
CA GLY A 58 -0.84 -21.72 0.73
C GLY A 58 0.40 -21.64 1.63
N PRO A 59 1.07 -20.49 1.66
CA PRO A 59 2.23 -20.26 2.52
C PRO A 59 1.84 -20.25 4.01
N LYS A 60 2.79 -20.50 4.89
CA LYS A 60 2.65 -20.17 6.32
C LYS A 60 3.10 -18.72 6.54
N VAL A 61 2.28 -17.94 7.23
CA VAL A 61 2.50 -16.49 7.38
C VAL A 61 2.69 -16.12 8.84
N ASP A 62 3.86 -15.56 9.17
CA ASP A 62 4.15 -14.98 10.48
C ASP A 62 3.99 -13.46 10.39
N VAL A 63 3.11 -12.88 11.20
CA VAL A 63 2.79 -11.45 11.18
C VAL A 63 3.29 -10.77 12.44
N LEU A 64 4.28 -9.89 12.30
CA LEU A 64 4.70 -9.02 13.40
C LEU A 64 3.69 -7.91 13.62
N THR A 65 3.19 -7.79 14.84
CA THR A 65 2.25 -6.73 15.23
C THR A 65 2.38 -6.36 16.71
N ARG A 66 2.17 -5.07 17.01
CA ARG A 66 2.16 -4.57 18.40
C ARG A 66 0.90 -4.95 19.17
N ASP A 67 -0.20 -5.22 18.47
CA ASP A 67 -1.51 -5.54 19.08
C ASP A 67 -2.17 -6.72 18.34
N PRO A 68 -1.73 -7.98 18.61
CA PRO A 68 -2.34 -9.17 18.06
C PRO A 68 -3.83 -9.32 18.43
N GLU A 69 -4.17 -9.03 19.68
CA GLU A 69 -5.54 -9.19 20.17
C GLU A 69 -6.50 -8.15 19.56
N GLY A 70 -6.02 -6.92 19.33
CA GLY A 70 -6.80 -5.91 18.61
C GLY A 70 -7.09 -6.33 17.19
N PHE A 71 -6.13 -6.95 16.51
CA PHE A 71 -6.35 -7.45 15.16
C PHE A 71 -7.31 -8.66 15.14
N ARG A 72 -7.17 -9.61 16.06
CA ARG A 72 -8.10 -10.73 16.21
C ARG A 72 -9.55 -10.27 16.35
N ARG A 73 -9.79 -9.23 17.14
CA ARG A 73 -11.14 -8.65 17.29
C ARG A 73 -11.67 -7.99 16.00
N ARG A 74 -10.77 -7.38 15.20
CA ARG A 74 -11.17 -6.70 13.95
C ARG A 74 -11.33 -7.66 12.77
N SER A 75 -10.54 -8.71 12.72
CA SER A 75 -10.49 -9.65 11.59
C SER A 75 -10.43 -11.10 12.10
N PRO A 76 -11.46 -11.58 12.82
CA PRO A 76 -11.45 -12.91 13.44
C PRO A 76 -11.33 -14.04 12.40
N HIS A 77 -11.83 -13.82 11.19
CA HIS A 77 -11.76 -14.78 10.09
C HIS A 77 -10.32 -15.05 9.59
N LEU A 78 -9.37 -14.17 9.90
CA LEU A 78 -7.96 -14.35 9.54
C LEU A 78 -7.12 -15.05 10.60
N VAL A 79 -7.68 -15.33 11.78
CA VAL A 79 -6.95 -15.88 12.92
C VAL A 79 -7.37 -17.28 13.33
N ASP A 80 -8.46 -17.79 12.79
CA ASP A 80 -8.98 -19.12 13.13
C ASP A 80 -8.33 -20.24 12.30
N GLY A 81 -7.40 -19.91 11.39
CA GLY A 81 -6.69 -20.85 10.53
C GLY A 81 -5.27 -21.17 11.02
N GLU A 82 -4.73 -22.30 10.58
CA GLU A 82 -3.33 -22.69 10.85
C GLU A 82 -2.32 -21.93 9.99
N MET A 83 -2.79 -21.15 8.99
CA MET A 83 -1.94 -20.45 8.04
C MET A 83 -1.26 -19.22 8.66
N VAL A 84 -1.97 -18.41 9.46
CA VAL A 84 -1.47 -17.15 10.00
C VAL A 84 -1.14 -17.26 11.48
N ARG A 85 0.10 -16.92 11.84
CA ARG A 85 0.55 -16.77 13.22
C ARG A 85 0.89 -15.31 13.51
N PHE A 86 0.37 -14.75 14.59
CA PHE A 86 0.72 -13.40 15.04
C PHE A 86 1.82 -13.44 16.07
N VAL A 87 2.88 -12.67 15.81
CA VAL A 87 4.03 -12.46 16.71
C VAL A 87 3.92 -11.08 17.31
N ALA A 88 3.81 -11.00 18.65
CA ALA A 88 3.79 -9.72 19.33
C ALA A 88 5.19 -9.08 19.35
N GLY A 89 5.32 -7.84 18.87
CA GLY A 89 6.59 -7.13 18.85
C GLY A 89 6.52 -5.78 18.15
N ASP A 90 7.60 -5.02 18.29
CA ASP A 90 7.80 -3.75 17.59
C ASP A 90 8.91 -3.93 16.54
N VAL A 91 8.68 -3.44 15.34
CA VAL A 91 9.63 -3.57 14.23
C VAL A 91 10.96 -2.86 14.48
N ARG A 92 11.00 -1.88 15.38
CA ARG A 92 12.22 -1.18 15.80
C ARG A 92 13.11 -1.99 16.72
N SER A 93 12.58 -3.07 17.28
CA SER A 93 13.34 -3.97 18.15
C SER A 93 13.96 -5.08 17.32
N ARG A 94 15.07 -5.65 17.82
CA ARG A 94 15.66 -6.83 17.20
C ARG A 94 14.58 -7.90 17.00
N LEU A 95 14.47 -8.38 15.78
CA LEU A 95 13.52 -9.44 15.41
C LEU A 95 14.21 -10.80 15.63
N GLU A 96 13.58 -11.64 16.45
CA GLU A 96 14.08 -13.00 16.66
C GLU A 96 13.59 -13.90 15.53
N VAL A 97 14.50 -14.65 14.93
CA VAL A 97 14.18 -15.65 13.89
C VAL A 97 13.73 -16.94 14.57
N PHE A 98 12.45 -17.05 14.87
CA PHE A 98 11.89 -18.29 15.45
C PHE A 98 11.79 -19.42 14.42
N VAL A 99 11.58 -19.09 13.16
CA VAL A 99 11.52 -20.02 12.03
C VAL A 99 12.01 -19.27 10.79
N GLN A 100 12.88 -19.89 10.02
CA GLN A 100 13.46 -19.31 8.80
C GLN A 100 12.35 -18.95 7.79
N PRO A 101 12.17 -17.68 7.40
CA PRO A 101 11.28 -17.29 6.32
C PRO A 101 11.96 -17.49 4.96
N ASP A 102 11.18 -17.89 3.96
CA ASP A 102 11.62 -17.88 2.55
C ASP A 102 11.47 -16.48 1.96
N PHE A 103 10.43 -15.76 2.42
CA PHE A 103 10.09 -14.42 1.97
C PHE A 103 9.80 -13.48 3.14
N ILE A 104 10.10 -12.19 2.96
CA ILE A 104 9.75 -11.13 3.90
C ILE A 104 8.99 -10.05 3.16
N ILE A 105 7.86 -9.58 3.72
CA ILE A 105 7.17 -8.37 3.28
C ILE A 105 7.30 -7.32 4.39
N HIS A 106 8.10 -6.28 4.12
CA HIS A 106 8.27 -5.19 5.07
C HIS A 106 7.34 -4.03 4.75
N ALA A 107 6.19 -3.98 5.47
CA ALA A 107 5.15 -2.97 5.30
C ALA A 107 4.82 -2.21 6.60
N ALA A 108 5.68 -2.30 7.63
CA ALA A 108 5.46 -1.68 8.92
C ALA A 108 5.82 -0.19 8.95
N THR A 109 5.05 0.63 8.23
CA THR A 109 5.17 2.09 8.34
C THR A 109 3.77 2.69 8.49
N PRO A 110 3.50 3.47 9.56
CA PRO A 110 2.23 4.16 9.66
C PRO A 110 2.16 5.28 8.61
N ALA A 111 1.30 5.13 7.61
CA ALA A 111 1.02 6.18 6.63
C ALA A 111 0.08 7.22 7.27
N SER A 112 0.59 7.99 8.25
CA SER A 112 -0.17 8.94 9.05
C SER A 112 0.44 10.33 8.96
N ALA A 113 -0.25 11.25 8.26
CA ALA A 113 0.15 12.65 8.22
C ALA A 113 0.17 13.27 9.62
N LYS A 114 -0.74 12.86 10.51
CA LYS A 114 -0.76 13.29 11.91
C LYS A 114 0.51 12.88 12.64
N LEU A 115 0.92 11.61 12.55
CA LEU A 115 2.14 11.13 13.19
C LEU A 115 3.38 11.83 12.62
N ASN A 116 3.45 12.01 11.30
CA ASN A 116 4.55 12.72 10.64
C ASN A 116 4.70 14.17 11.12
N HIS A 117 3.59 14.82 11.50
CA HIS A 117 3.59 16.19 12.01
C HIS A 117 3.82 16.26 13.54
N GLU A 118 3.15 15.41 14.33
CA GLU A 118 3.15 15.48 15.78
C GLU A 118 4.34 14.74 16.42
N SER A 119 4.90 13.74 15.73
CA SER A 119 5.99 12.90 16.24
C SER A 119 6.92 12.45 15.10
N PRO A 120 7.60 13.39 14.42
CA PRO A 120 8.45 13.08 13.27
C PRO A 120 9.62 12.12 13.60
N GLU A 121 10.18 12.22 14.81
CA GLU A 121 11.21 11.31 15.30
C GLU A 121 10.70 9.86 15.33
N LEU A 122 9.52 9.62 15.92
CA LEU A 122 8.92 8.29 15.94
C LEU A 122 8.63 7.73 14.53
N MET A 123 8.26 8.60 13.59
CA MET A 123 8.06 8.23 12.20
C MET A 123 9.39 7.78 11.58
N LEU A 124 10.45 8.57 11.76
CA LEU A 124 11.78 8.28 11.23
C LEU A 124 12.34 6.98 11.82
N ASP A 125 12.31 6.83 13.14
CA ASP A 125 12.77 5.64 13.86
C ASP A 125 12.02 4.38 13.38
N THR A 126 10.70 4.47 13.22
CA THR A 126 9.90 3.32 12.77
C THR A 126 10.33 2.85 11.37
N ILE A 127 10.66 3.77 10.49
CA ILE A 127 11.08 3.44 9.12
C ILE A 127 12.52 2.93 9.10
N VAL A 128 13.43 3.67 9.70
CA VAL A 128 14.88 3.41 9.57
C VAL A 128 15.32 2.24 10.44
N GLU A 129 15.00 2.26 11.74
CA GLU A 129 15.34 1.16 12.63
C GLU A 129 14.55 -0.11 12.28
N GLY A 130 13.29 0.05 11.82
CA GLY A 130 12.51 -1.07 11.31
C GLY A 130 13.17 -1.75 10.11
N MET A 131 13.76 -0.97 9.19
CA MET A 131 14.52 -1.54 8.07
C MET A 131 15.80 -2.23 8.54
N TYR A 132 16.57 -1.62 9.45
CA TYR A 132 17.74 -2.26 10.02
C TYR A 132 17.41 -3.61 10.67
N SER A 133 16.37 -3.66 11.50
CA SER A 133 15.93 -4.89 12.17
C SER A 133 15.53 -6.00 11.17
N VAL A 134 14.88 -5.63 10.05
CA VAL A 134 14.51 -6.58 9.00
C VAL A 134 15.75 -7.09 8.24
N LEU A 135 16.69 -6.21 7.92
CA LEU A 135 17.92 -6.60 7.23
C LEU A 135 18.82 -7.46 8.12
N GLU A 136 18.93 -7.15 9.42
CA GLU A 136 19.64 -8.00 10.39
C GLU A 136 19.01 -9.38 10.48
N MET A 137 17.67 -9.46 10.58
CA MET A 137 16.95 -10.72 10.58
C MET A 137 17.19 -11.52 9.29
N ALA A 138 17.20 -10.86 8.14
CA ALA A 138 17.46 -11.52 6.86
C ALA A 138 18.90 -12.05 6.76
N ALA A 139 19.88 -11.34 7.30
CA ALA A 139 21.27 -11.79 7.33
C ALA A 139 21.49 -12.98 8.27
N GLU A 140 20.70 -13.09 9.36
CA GLU A 140 20.72 -14.24 10.29
C GLU A 140 19.92 -15.45 9.73
N ALA A 141 19.03 -15.21 8.78
CA ALA A 141 18.26 -16.22 8.05
C ALA A 141 19.05 -16.69 6.81
N ASP A 142 18.51 -17.66 6.05
CA ASP A 142 19.13 -18.13 4.81
C ASP A 142 18.81 -17.21 3.61
N ARG A 143 19.04 -15.91 3.79
CA ARG A 143 18.83 -14.83 2.80
C ARG A 143 17.43 -14.85 2.16
N PRO A 144 16.36 -14.67 2.93
CA PRO A 144 15.02 -14.59 2.40
C PRO A 144 14.90 -13.41 1.44
N ARG A 145 14.08 -13.58 0.42
CA ARG A 145 13.76 -12.51 -0.51
C ARG A 145 12.83 -11.50 0.14
N ILE A 146 13.13 -10.21 0.03
CA ILE A 146 12.45 -9.13 0.73
C ILE A 146 11.70 -8.25 -0.27
N LEU A 147 10.41 -8.03 -0.04
CA LEU A 147 9.65 -6.93 -0.63
C LEU A 147 9.56 -5.78 0.39
N PHE A 148 10.16 -4.66 0.08
CA PHE A 148 10.00 -3.42 0.85
C PHE A 148 8.90 -2.54 0.24
N THR A 149 7.86 -2.21 1.02
CA THR A 149 6.86 -1.23 0.61
C THR A 149 7.33 0.18 0.93
N SER A 150 7.98 0.80 -0.04
CA SER A 150 8.36 2.21 -0.02
C SER A 150 7.16 3.09 -0.43
N SER A 151 7.40 4.29 -0.89
CA SER A 151 6.36 5.25 -1.25
C SER A 151 6.82 6.15 -2.40
N GLY A 152 5.90 6.57 -3.26
CA GLY A 152 6.16 7.66 -4.22
C GLY A 152 6.57 8.97 -3.55
N ALA A 153 6.42 9.08 -2.24
CA ALA A 153 6.91 10.21 -1.47
C ALA A 153 8.43 10.43 -1.61
N VAL A 154 9.22 9.38 -1.90
CA VAL A 154 10.68 9.47 -2.09
C VAL A 154 11.10 10.45 -3.19
N TYR A 155 10.22 10.70 -4.16
CA TYR A 155 10.47 11.66 -5.25
C TYR A 155 10.34 13.11 -4.85
N GLY A 156 9.77 13.41 -3.67
CA GLY A 156 9.46 14.78 -3.32
C GLY A 156 8.31 15.37 -4.13
N ARG A 157 8.38 16.67 -4.39
CA ARG A 157 7.37 17.36 -5.20
C ARG A 157 7.56 17.05 -6.68
N GLN A 158 6.53 16.53 -7.31
CA GLN A 158 6.55 16.27 -8.75
C GLN A 158 6.57 17.59 -9.54
N PRO A 159 7.53 17.80 -10.46
CA PRO A 159 7.52 18.95 -11.34
C PRO A 159 6.26 18.96 -12.22
N SER A 160 5.63 20.11 -12.40
CA SER A 160 4.37 20.23 -13.16
C SER A 160 4.49 19.80 -14.63
N ALA A 161 5.68 19.88 -15.21
CA ALA A 161 5.98 19.43 -16.57
C ALA A 161 6.14 17.91 -16.69
N VAL A 162 6.29 17.18 -15.57
CA VAL A 162 6.43 15.72 -15.54
C VAL A 162 5.05 15.11 -15.31
N TYR A 163 4.51 14.41 -16.30
CA TYR A 163 3.16 13.84 -16.23
C TYR A 163 3.10 12.58 -15.36
N GLY A 164 4.11 11.72 -15.40
CA GLY A 164 4.28 10.54 -14.57
C GLY A 164 5.73 10.45 -14.11
N LEU A 165 5.97 10.15 -12.84
CA LEU A 165 7.30 10.01 -12.24
C LEU A 165 7.87 8.63 -12.56
N PRO A 166 8.92 8.52 -13.41
CA PRO A 166 9.61 7.24 -13.60
C PRO A 166 10.53 6.92 -12.42
N GLU A 167 10.91 5.66 -12.26
CA GLU A 167 11.71 5.20 -11.12
C GLU A 167 13.15 5.76 -11.09
N ASP A 168 13.67 6.19 -12.21
CA ASP A 168 14.97 6.85 -12.36
C ASP A 168 14.91 8.38 -12.27
N HIS A 169 13.74 8.94 -11.93
CA HIS A 169 13.61 10.38 -11.68
C HIS A 169 14.44 10.79 -10.46
N GLU A 170 15.41 11.67 -10.69
CA GLU A 170 16.20 12.29 -9.63
C GLU A 170 15.53 13.59 -9.20
N PRO A 171 15.04 13.68 -7.95
CA PRO A 171 14.39 14.88 -7.46
C PRO A 171 15.40 16.04 -7.34
N GLU A 172 15.01 17.22 -7.78
CA GLU A 172 15.78 18.44 -7.53
C GLU A 172 15.83 18.75 -6.03
N SER A 173 16.93 19.34 -5.54
CA SER A 173 17.12 19.63 -4.12
C SER A 173 15.97 20.45 -3.51
N GLU A 174 15.40 21.38 -4.27
CA GLU A 174 14.26 22.20 -3.86
C GLU A 174 12.97 21.40 -3.71
N ALA A 175 12.80 20.32 -4.49
CA ALA A 175 11.66 19.43 -4.38
C ALA A 175 11.62 18.65 -3.05
N LEU A 176 12.75 18.54 -2.35
CA LEU A 176 12.91 17.82 -1.11
C LEU A 176 12.77 18.71 0.15
N VAL A 177 12.76 20.02 -0.01
CA VAL A 177 12.70 20.93 1.15
C VAL A 177 11.35 20.83 1.87
N GLY A 178 11.38 20.60 3.17
CA GLY A 178 10.21 20.63 4.03
C GLY A 178 9.27 19.42 3.91
N LEU A 179 9.72 18.29 3.35
CA LEU A 179 8.90 17.10 3.15
C LEU A 179 8.68 16.28 4.43
N GLY A 180 9.54 16.42 5.43
CA GLY A 180 9.39 15.79 6.75
C GLY A 180 9.93 14.35 6.83
N ALA A 181 9.82 13.78 8.02
CA ALA A 181 10.44 12.52 8.44
C ALA A 181 10.03 11.30 7.60
N TYR A 182 8.78 11.25 7.12
CA TYR A 182 8.30 10.14 6.31
C TYR A 182 9.07 9.99 4.99
N HIS A 183 9.28 11.10 4.27
CA HIS A 183 10.01 11.12 2.99
C HIS A 183 11.46 10.71 3.19
N GLU A 184 12.13 11.38 4.12
CA GLU A 184 13.55 11.12 4.41
C GLU A 184 13.75 9.69 4.93
N GLY A 185 12.89 9.22 5.83
CA GLY A 185 12.94 7.85 6.33
C GLY A 185 12.82 6.81 5.22
N LYS A 186 11.86 7.00 4.27
CA LYS A 186 11.71 6.09 3.13
C LYS A 186 12.92 6.12 2.19
N ARG A 187 13.50 7.29 1.94
CA ARG A 187 14.74 7.43 1.13
C ARG A 187 15.92 6.71 1.77
N ILE A 188 16.13 6.92 3.09
CA ILE A 188 17.18 6.21 3.84
C ILE A 188 16.95 4.69 3.79
N ALA A 189 15.73 4.24 4.01
CA ALA A 189 15.41 2.82 3.96
C ALA A 189 15.64 2.20 2.56
N GLU A 190 15.31 2.92 1.47
CA GLU A 190 15.65 2.45 0.11
C GLU A 190 17.16 2.35 -0.10
N GLN A 191 17.95 3.32 0.39
CA GLN A 191 19.42 3.25 0.31
C GLN A 191 19.97 2.03 1.07
N LEU A 192 19.45 1.75 2.27
CA LEU A 192 19.84 0.55 3.03
C LEU A 192 19.53 -0.75 2.26
N CYS A 193 18.38 -0.80 1.58
CA CYS A 193 18.03 -1.94 0.73
C CYS A 193 19.02 -2.13 -0.43
N VAL A 194 19.41 -1.04 -1.10
CA VAL A 194 20.39 -1.07 -2.21
C VAL A 194 21.74 -1.55 -1.72
N GLU A 195 22.24 -1.01 -0.59
CA GLU A 195 23.52 -1.40 -0.01
C GLU A 195 23.54 -2.88 0.42
N ALA A 196 22.50 -3.34 1.11
CA ALA A 196 22.39 -4.73 1.54
C ALA A 196 22.35 -5.71 0.34
N THR A 197 21.65 -5.33 -0.73
CA THR A 197 21.60 -6.14 -1.95
C THR A 197 22.94 -6.14 -2.67
N ALA A 198 23.61 -5.00 -2.78
CA ALA A 198 24.94 -4.89 -3.42
C ALA A 198 26.02 -5.66 -2.64
N ALA A 199 25.93 -5.70 -1.31
CA ALA A 199 26.83 -6.50 -0.46
C ALA A 199 26.53 -8.02 -0.55
N GLY A 200 25.39 -8.41 -1.08
CA GLY A 200 24.93 -9.80 -1.13
C GLY A 200 24.36 -10.31 0.20
N ASP A 201 24.01 -9.40 1.11
CA ASP A 201 23.45 -9.73 2.43
C ASP A 201 21.95 -10.03 2.37
N ALA A 202 21.23 -9.45 1.39
CA ALA A 202 19.80 -9.67 1.17
C ALA A 202 19.41 -9.49 -0.31
N GLU A 203 18.29 -10.08 -0.72
CA GLU A 203 17.65 -9.85 -2.02
C GLU A 203 16.43 -8.94 -1.83
N VAL A 204 16.61 -7.62 -1.96
CA VAL A 204 15.53 -6.67 -1.70
C VAL A 204 14.96 -6.11 -2.98
N VAL A 205 13.63 -6.23 -3.15
CA VAL A 205 12.86 -5.55 -4.19
C VAL A 205 12.06 -4.42 -3.52
N THR A 206 12.08 -3.23 -4.11
CA THR A 206 11.39 -2.07 -3.56
C THR A 206 10.14 -1.73 -4.37
N GLY A 207 8.96 -1.71 -3.73
CA GLY A 207 7.73 -1.18 -4.31
C GLY A 207 7.49 0.26 -3.83
N ARG A 208 7.52 1.27 -4.71
CA ARG A 208 7.16 2.65 -4.41
C ARG A 208 5.66 2.83 -4.57
N LEU A 209 4.95 2.74 -3.46
CA LEU A 209 3.48 2.78 -3.43
C LEU A 209 2.97 4.21 -3.56
N PHE A 210 1.96 4.42 -4.43
CA PHE A 210 1.27 5.71 -4.59
C PHE A 210 -0.08 5.71 -3.87
N ALA A 211 -1.19 6.05 -4.53
CA ALA A 211 -2.48 6.10 -3.88
C ALA A 211 -3.38 4.92 -4.28
N PHE A 212 -4.18 4.44 -3.31
CA PHE A 212 -5.05 3.28 -3.46
C PHE A 212 -6.48 3.58 -3.04
N VAL A 213 -7.40 2.77 -3.57
CA VAL A 213 -8.80 2.74 -3.17
C VAL A 213 -9.26 1.28 -3.06
N GLY A 214 -10.07 0.96 -2.04
CA GLY A 214 -10.58 -0.40 -1.82
C GLY A 214 -11.23 -0.58 -0.45
N PRO A 215 -11.91 -1.70 -0.22
CA PRO A 215 -12.34 -2.15 1.11
C PRO A 215 -11.23 -2.00 2.17
N HIS A 216 -11.61 -1.76 3.41
CA HIS A 216 -10.72 -1.42 4.53
C HIS A 216 -10.01 -0.06 4.45
N LEU A 217 -10.14 0.72 3.36
CA LEU A 217 -9.62 2.08 3.33
C LEU A 217 -10.31 2.94 4.41
N PRO A 218 -9.56 3.58 5.32
CA PRO A 218 -10.16 4.51 6.28
C PRO A 218 -10.81 5.70 5.56
N LEU A 219 -12.09 5.96 5.85
CA LEU A 219 -12.85 7.02 5.19
C LEU A 219 -12.78 8.39 5.90
N ASP A 220 -12.08 8.46 7.04
CA ASP A 220 -11.99 9.62 7.93
C ASP A 220 -10.54 10.14 8.11
N THR A 221 -9.67 9.77 7.19
CA THR A 221 -8.26 10.17 7.22
C THR A 221 -7.97 11.22 6.12
N HIS A 222 -6.69 11.48 5.86
CA HIS A 222 -6.23 12.48 4.89
C HIS A 222 -6.37 12.08 3.40
N PHE A 223 -6.98 10.93 3.11
CA PHE A 223 -7.14 10.46 1.72
C PHE A 223 -8.41 11.05 1.07
N ALA A 224 -8.24 11.84 0.01
CA ALA A 224 -9.35 12.52 -0.66
C ALA A 224 -10.44 11.55 -1.10
N VAL A 225 -10.10 10.45 -1.78
CA VAL A 225 -11.07 9.45 -2.27
C VAL A 225 -11.88 8.84 -1.13
N GLY A 226 -11.25 8.54 0.02
CA GLY A 226 -11.94 8.02 1.20
C GLY A 226 -12.94 9.03 1.78
N ASN A 227 -12.54 10.29 1.94
CA ASN A 227 -13.39 11.36 2.42
C ASN A 227 -14.59 11.56 1.49
N PHE A 228 -14.39 11.57 0.17
CA PHE A 228 -15.47 11.73 -0.81
C PHE A 228 -16.46 10.57 -0.77
N ILE A 229 -15.96 9.31 -0.66
CA ILE A 229 -16.84 8.14 -0.49
C ILE A 229 -17.66 8.26 0.81
N ARG A 230 -17.04 8.69 1.93
CA ARG A 230 -17.74 8.93 3.20
C ARG A 230 -18.88 9.93 3.03
N ASP A 231 -18.58 11.07 2.42
CA ASP A 231 -19.54 12.17 2.23
C ASP A 231 -20.72 11.72 1.36
N ALA A 232 -20.44 11.03 0.25
CA ALA A 232 -21.48 10.49 -0.62
C ALA A 232 -22.32 9.41 0.06
N LEU A 233 -21.71 8.50 0.85
CA LEU A 233 -22.44 7.50 1.65
C LEU A 233 -23.30 8.11 2.76
N ALA A 234 -22.96 9.32 3.20
CA ALA A 234 -23.75 10.06 4.18
C ALA A 234 -24.95 10.82 3.55
N GLY A 235 -25.04 10.86 2.21
CA GLY A 235 -26.11 11.58 1.49
C GLY A 235 -25.93 13.10 1.46
N GLY A 236 -24.77 13.60 1.89
CA GLY A 236 -24.40 15.02 1.86
C GLY A 236 -23.61 15.38 0.60
N PRO A 237 -23.30 16.64 0.36
CA PRO A 237 -22.43 17.00 -0.74
C PRO A 237 -21.03 16.41 -0.53
N VAL A 238 -20.38 15.97 -1.62
CA VAL A 238 -18.96 15.67 -1.62
C VAL A 238 -18.20 16.99 -1.57
N VAL A 239 -17.39 17.19 -0.50
CA VAL A 239 -16.73 18.47 -0.26
C VAL A 239 -15.24 18.41 -0.64
N VAL A 240 -14.86 19.24 -1.61
CA VAL A 240 -13.46 19.51 -1.97
C VAL A 240 -13.01 20.74 -1.20
N GLY A 241 -12.09 20.56 -0.24
CA GLY A 241 -11.60 21.64 0.61
C GLY A 241 -10.70 22.67 -0.10
N GLY A 242 -10.01 22.26 -1.14
CA GLY A 242 -9.19 23.10 -2.03
C GLY A 242 -9.91 23.50 -3.30
N ASP A 243 -9.14 23.86 -4.31
CA ASP A 243 -9.60 24.32 -5.63
C ASP A 243 -9.92 23.19 -6.62
N GLY A 244 -9.56 21.96 -6.27
CA GLY A 244 -9.79 20.78 -7.08
C GLY A 244 -8.81 20.54 -8.23
N THR A 245 -7.84 21.40 -8.43
CA THR A 245 -6.86 21.31 -9.55
C THR A 245 -5.78 20.23 -9.38
N PRO A 246 -5.33 19.81 -8.18
CA PRO A 246 -4.28 18.82 -8.05
C PRO A 246 -4.63 17.49 -8.72
N PHE A 247 -3.63 16.90 -9.40
CA PHE A 247 -3.76 15.58 -10.03
C PHE A 247 -3.26 14.47 -9.12
N ARG A 248 -4.00 13.37 -9.09
CA ARG A 248 -3.64 12.11 -8.42
C ARG A 248 -3.97 10.95 -9.35
N SER A 249 -3.52 9.77 -8.99
CA SER A 249 -3.99 8.52 -9.60
C SER A 249 -4.30 7.51 -8.50
N TYR A 250 -5.15 6.53 -8.79
CA TYR A 250 -5.59 5.57 -7.79
C TYR A 250 -5.59 4.17 -8.38
N GLN A 251 -4.93 3.25 -7.70
CA GLN A 251 -4.97 1.82 -8.03
C GLN A 251 -5.98 1.11 -7.13
N TYR A 252 -6.72 0.15 -7.67
CA TYR A 252 -7.59 -0.68 -6.83
C TYR A 252 -6.76 -1.65 -5.98
N ALA A 253 -7.21 -1.89 -4.75
CA ALA A 253 -6.42 -2.67 -3.80
C ALA A 253 -6.26 -4.16 -4.19
N ALA A 254 -7.14 -4.72 -5.01
CA ALA A 254 -6.91 -6.05 -5.58
C ALA A 254 -5.73 -6.07 -6.56
N ASP A 255 -5.65 -5.06 -7.46
CA ASP A 255 -4.51 -4.91 -8.37
C ASP A 255 -3.21 -4.67 -7.59
N LEU A 256 -3.27 -3.86 -6.50
CA LEU A 256 -2.12 -3.69 -5.60
C LEU A 256 -1.59 -5.03 -5.09
N VAL A 257 -2.46 -5.94 -4.61
CA VAL A 257 -2.03 -7.26 -4.13
C VAL A 257 -1.36 -8.06 -5.23
N VAL A 258 -1.95 -8.12 -6.43
CA VAL A 258 -1.36 -8.79 -7.60
C VAL A 258 0.06 -8.25 -7.87
N TRP A 259 0.21 -6.93 -7.87
CA TRP A 259 1.51 -6.29 -8.11
C TRP A 259 2.53 -6.60 -7.02
N LEU A 260 2.11 -6.57 -5.74
CA LEU A 260 3.01 -6.87 -4.62
C LEU A 260 3.47 -8.34 -4.62
N LEU A 261 2.58 -9.28 -4.95
CA LEU A 261 2.95 -10.70 -5.11
C LEU A 261 3.95 -10.90 -6.26
N ALA A 262 3.70 -10.27 -7.40
CA ALA A 262 4.61 -10.29 -8.53
C ALA A 262 5.98 -9.68 -8.21
N LEU A 263 6.02 -8.56 -7.51
CA LEU A 263 7.27 -7.94 -7.04
C LEU A 263 8.03 -8.86 -6.08
N LEU A 264 7.32 -9.47 -5.12
CA LEU A 264 7.91 -10.40 -4.16
C LEU A 264 8.56 -11.58 -4.87
N VAL A 265 7.89 -12.17 -5.86
CA VAL A 265 8.34 -13.41 -6.52
C VAL A 265 9.30 -13.13 -7.68
N ARG A 266 8.97 -12.15 -8.55
CA ARG A 266 9.65 -11.95 -9.83
C ARG A 266 10.40 -10.63 -9.99
N GLY A 267 10.21 -9.67 -9.05
CA GLY A 267 10.91 -8.38 -9.12
C GLY A 267 12.43 -8.56 -9.08
N GLU A 268 13.19 -7.71 -9.73
CA GLU A 268 14.65 -7.78 -9.75
C GLU A 268 15.24 -7.22 -8.44
N PRO A 269 16.06 -7.98 -7.68
CA PRO A 269 16.69 -7.48 -6.46
C PRO A 269 17.55 -6.24 -6.70
N GLY A 270 17.54 -5.30 -5.74
CA GLY A 270 18.23 -4.01 -5.84
C GLY A 270 17.46 -2.98 -6.67
N ARG A 271 16.27 -3.33 -7.19
CA ARG A 271 15.50 -2.49 -8.09
C ARG A 271 14.22 -1.96 -7.45
N ALA A 272 13.88 -0.71 -7.79
CA ALA A 272 12.61 -0.10 -7.39
C ALA A 272 11.59 -0.18 -8.53
N TYR A 273 10.31 -0.35 -8.17
CA TYR A 273 9.16 -0.34 -9.06
C TYR A 273 8.07 0.58 -8.52
N ASN A 274 7.53 1.44 -9.36
CA ASN A 274 6.34 2.20 -9.03
C ASN A 274 5.12 1.28 -8.97
N VAL A 275 4.34 1.40 -7.91
CA VAL A 275 3.12 0.62 -7.68
C VAL A 275 1.95 1.60 -7.56
N GLY A 276 1.05 1.58 -8.56
CA GLY A 276 -0.04 2.54 -8.64
C GLY A 276 -0.76 2.48 -9.99
N SER A 277 -1.37 3.59 -10.36
CA SER A 277 -1.95 3.83 -11.67
C SER A 277 -1.31 5.06 -12.28
N ASP A 278 -1.08 5.07 -13.58
CA ASP A 278 -0.68 6.24 -14.37
C ASP A 278 -1.87 7.00 -14.97
N ASP A 279 -3.11 6.53 -14.70
CA ASP A 279 -4.34 7.23 -15.06
C ASP A 279 -4.58 8.42 -14.13
N ALA A 280 -4.10 9.58 -14.52
CA ALA A 280 -4.21 10.80 -13.74
C ALA A 280 -5.63 11.37 -13.75
N ILE A 281 -6.13 11.77 -12.58
CA ILE A 281 -7.42 12.46 -12.42
C ILE A 281 -7.23 13.67 -11.50
N ASP A 282 -7.81 14.82 -11.84
CA ASP A 282 -7.86 15.96 -10.94
C ASP A 282 -8.88 15.74 -9.80
N ILE A 283 -8.67 16.40 -8.67
CA ILE A 283 -9.50 16.21 -7.46
C ILE A 283 -10.96 16.62 -7.68
N ALA A 284 -11.25 17.63 -8.52
CA ALA A 284 -12.62 18.04 -8.82
C ALA A 284 -13.35 16.97 -9.67
N SER A 285 -12.65 16.37 -10.64
CA SER A 285 -13.17 15.28 -11.46
C SER A 285 -13.38 14.00 -10.63
N LEU A 286 -12.44 13.68 -9.73
CA LEU A 286 -12.59 12.59 -8.78
C LEU A 286 -13.83 12.78 -7.88
N ALA A 287 -14.03 13.98 -7.35
CA ALA A 287 -15.21 14.28 -6.51
C ALA A 287 -16.53 14.07 -7.26
N LYS A 288 -16.59 14.53 -8.53
CA LYS A 288 -17.76 14.32 -9.40
C LYS A 288 -18.00 12.84 -9.70
N MET A 289 -16.93 12.07 -9.98
CA MET A 289 -17.01 10.63 -10.20
C MET A 289 -17.57 9.92 -8.96
N VAL A 290 -17.02 10.20 -7.77
CA VAL A 290 -17.51 9.61 -6.52
C VAL A 290 -18.96 10.00 -6.25
N ALA A 291 -19.33 11.26 -6.45
CA ALA A 291 -20.71 11.74 -6.26
C ALA A 291 -21.71 10.97 -7.14
N ALA A 292 -21.36 10.76 -8.42
CA ALA A 292 -22.20 10.03 -9.37
C ALA A 292 -22.28 8.52 -9.05
N GLU A 293 -21.13 7.88 -8.73
CA GLU A 293 -21.07 6.42 -8.56
C GLU A 293 -21.64 5.94 -7.22
N VAL A 294 -21.61 6.78 -6.18
CA VAL A 294 -21.94 6.34 -4.82
C VAL A 294 -23.35 6.74 -4.37
N GLY A 295 -23.82 7.94 -4.71
CA GLY A 295 -25.06 8.42 -4.13
C GLY A 295 -25.84 9.43 -4.97
N ASP A 296 -25.39 9.78 -6.16
CA ASP A 296 -25.96 10.87 -7.00
C ASP A 296 -26.15 12.17 -6.19
N VAL A 297 -25.10 12.57 -5.48
CA VAL A 297 -25.10 13.74 -4.61
C VAL A 297 -24.39 14.92 -5.28
N SER A 298 -24.60 16.14 -4.77
CA SER A 298 -23.91 17.33 -5.28
C SER A 298 -22.42 17.36 -4.85
N VAL A 299 -21.62 18.15 -5.56
CA VAL A 299 -20.22 18.43 -5.24
C VAL A 299 -20.08 19.90 -4.89
N GLU A 300 -19.36 20.18 -3.79
CA GLU A 300 -19.01 21.53 -3.34
C GLU A 300 -17.49 21.72 -3.44
N ILE A 301 -17.03 22.65 -4.25
CA ILE A 301 -15.61 23.02 -4.34
C ILE A 301 -15.43 24.37 -3.65
N ARG A 302 -14.59 24.41 -2.57
CA ARG A 302 -14.46 25.60 -1.72
C ARG A 302 -13.39 26.56 -2.18
N GLY A 303 -12.33 26.05 -2.83
CA GLY A 303 -11.25 26.88 -3.35
C GLY A 303 -11.55 27.41 -4.74
N THR A 304 -10.78 28.44 -5.15
CA THR A 304 -10.82 28.99 -6.51
C THR A 304 -9.46 28.72 -7.15
N PRO A 305 -9.40 28.12 -8.34
CA PRO A 305 -8.15 27.89 -9.04
C PRO A 305 -7.37 29.21 -9.30
N ASP A 306 -6.07 29.19 -9.06
CA ASP A 306 -5.16 30.26 -9.46
C ASP A 306 -4.50 29.88 -10.79
N PRO A 307 -4.84 30.57 -11.90
CA PRO A 307 -4.25 30.25 -13.21
C PRO A 307 -2.73 30.47 -13.31
N SER A 308 -2.14 31.21 -12.36
CA SER A 308 -0.70 31.45 -12.30
C SER A 308 0.07 30.33 -11.59
N CYS A 309 -0.64 29.45 -10.86
CA CYS A 309 -0.04 28.36 -10.11
C CYS A 309 -0.27 27.03 -10.85
N PRO A 310 0.78 26.36 -11.33
CA PRO A 310 0.63 25.05 -11.96
C PRO A 310 0.00 24.04 -11.00
N ALA A 311 -0.89 23.20 -11.52
CA ALA A 311 -1.53 22.16 -10.71
C ALA A 311 -0.51 21.17 -10.16
N GLU A 312 -0.59 20.87 -8.87
CA GLU A 312 0.24 19.84 -8.25
C GLU A 312 -0.06 18.46 -8.84
N ARG A 313 0.96 17.62 -8.94
CA ARG A 313 0.85 16.25 -9.40
C ARG A 313 1.44 15.27 -8.38
N TYR A 314 0.87 14.10 -8.31
CA TYR A 314 1.40 12.93 -7.62
C TYR A 314 0.92 11.69 -8.35
N VAL A 315 1.63 11.36 -9.44
CA VAL A 315 1.26 10.33 -10.42
C VAL A 315 2.51 9.57 -10.82
N PRO A 316 2.55 8.23 -10.72
CA PRO A 316 3.69 7.43 -11.19
C PRO A 316 3.68 7.28 -12.71
N ASP A 317 4.84 6.96 -13.26
CA ASP A 317 4.98 6.19 -14.49
C ASP A 317 5.18 4.72 -14.10
N CYS A 318 4.26 3.85 -14.49
CA CYS A 318 4.29 2.42 -14.17
C CYS A 318 4.85 1.57 -15.33
N SER A 319 5.51 2.17 -16.30
CA SER A 319 6.01 1.49 -17.50
C SER A 319 6.99 0.37 -17.17
N ARG A 320 7.83 0.53 -16.15
CA ARG A 320 8.77 -0.50 -15.71
C ARG A 320 8.05 -1.76 -15.25
N ALA A 321 7.07 -1.65 -14.36
CA ALA A 321 6.29 -2.80 -13.89
C ALA A 321 5.53 -3.50 -15.03
N ARG A 322 5.00 -2.72 -15.99
CA ARG A 322 4.35 -3.28 -17.18
C ARG A 322 5.32 -4.04 -18.08
N THR A 323 6.46 -3.45 -18.39
CA THR A 323 7.38 -4.04 -19.39
C THR A 323 8.18 -5.21 -18.85
N GLU A 324 8.58 -5.17 -17.57
CA GLU A 324 9.44 -6.18 -16.98
C GLU A 324 8.65 -7.33 -16.34
N LEU A 325 7.48 -7.04 -15.79
CA LEU A 325 6.70 -8.02 -15.02
C LEU A 325 5.33 -8.33 -15.65
N GLY A 326 4.96 -7.65 -16.74
CA GLY A 326 3.68 -7.84 -17.41
C GLY A 326 2.47 -7.37 -16.61
N LEU A 327 2.67 -6.46 -15.63
CA LEU A 327 1.62 -6.01 -14.74
C LEU A 327 0.71 -4.97 -15.40
N ALA A 328 -0.58 -5.06 -15.13
CA ALA A 328 -1.58 -4.09 -15.57
C ALA A 328 -2.66 -3.94 -14.48
N ASN A 329 -3.31 -2.78 -14.43
CA ASN A 329 -4.48 -2.59 -13.58
C ASN A 329 -5.71 -3.18 -14.28
N ALA A 330 -6.38 -4.12 -13.64
CA ALA A 330 -7.56 -4.80 -14.18
C ALA A 330 -8.86 -4.07 -13.83
N VAL A 331 -8.88 -3.29 -12.74
CA VAL A 331 -10.08 -2.61 -12.22
C VAL A 331 -9.99 -1.13 -12.49
N ALA A 332 -10.93 -0.59 -13.27
CA ALA A 332 -11.04 0.84 -13.55
C ALA A 332 -11.47 1.62 -12.29
N LEU A 333 -11.11 2.92 -12.21
CA LEU A 333 -11.30 3.73 -11.00
C LEU A 333 -12.79 3.86 -10.59
N ASP A 334 -13.70 4.01 -11.54
CA ASP A 334 -15.15 4.08 -11.27
C ASP A 334 -15.67 2.79 -10.62
N GLU A 335 -15.25 1.62 -11.12
CA GLU A 335 -15.59 0.32 -10.52
C GLU A 335 -14.93 0.15 -9.15
N ALA A 336 -13.70 0.57 -8.97
CA ALA A 336 -13.00 0.56 -7.69
C ALA A 336 -13.75 1.40 -6.63
N ILE A 337 -14.25 2.57 -7.00
CA ILE A 337 -15.07 3.43 -6.14
C ILE A 337 -16.39 2.73 -5.77
N ARG A 338 -17.09 2.15 -6.76
CA ARG A 338 -18.36 1.41 -6.52
C ARG A 338 -18.16 0.24 -5.56
N ARG A 339 -17.13 -0.60 -5.78
CA ARG A 339 -16.80 -1.76 -4.91
C ARG A 339 -16.48 -1.31 -3.48
N THR A 340 -15.67 -0.26 -3.35
CA THR A 340 -15.30 0.30 -2.04
C THR A 340 -16.52 0.82 -1.30
N ALA A 341 -17.35 1.62 -1.97
CA ALA A 341 -18.56 2.17 -1.37
C ALA A 341 -19.58 1.08 -0.98
N ALA A 342 -19.76 0.06 -1.82
CA ALA A 342 -20.66 -1.07 -1.52
C ALA A 342 -20.20 -1.80 -0.25
N TRP A 343 -18.92 -2.11 -0.13
CA TRP A 343 -18.37 -2.77 1.06
C TRP A 343 -18.60 -1.94 2.34
N HIS A 344 -18.33 -0.63 2.30
CA HIS A 344 -18.54 0.26 3.44
C HIS A 344 -20.03 0.46 3.77
N ARG A 345 -20.92 0.44 2.77
CA ARG A 345 -22.39 0.52 2.99
C ARG A 345 -22.88 -0.70 3.75
N ASP A 346 -22.37 -1.88 3.42
CA ASP A 346 -22.76 -3.13 4.08
C ASP A 346 -22.24 -3.24 5.51
N GLN A 347 -21.15 -2.56 5.86
CA GLN A 347 -20.65 -2.47 7.24
C GLN A 347 -21.55 -1.64 8.17
N ARG A 348 -22.36 -0.73 7.61
CA ARG A 348 -23.27 0.15 8.38
C ARG A 348 -24.63 -0.49 8.67
N ARG A 349 -24.93 -1.62 8.05
CA ARG A 349 -26.13 -2.43 8.29
C ARG A 349 -25.89 -3.49 9.38
#